data_2437d8396e4d600caf56b80ee0ad91ee
#
_entry.id   2437d8396e4d600caf56b80ee0ad91ee
#
_cell.length_a   1.000
_cell.length_b   1.000
_cell.length_c   1.000
_cell.angle_alpha   90.00
_cell.angle_beta   90.00
_cell.angle_gamma   90.00
#
_symmetry.space_group_name_H-M   'P 1'
#
loop_
_entity.id
_entity.type
_entity.pdbx_description
1 polymer ?
#
loop_
_entity_poly.entity_id
_entity_poly.type
_entity_poly.pdbx_seq_one_letter_code
_entity_poly.pdbx_strand_id
1 'polypeptide(L)'
;MLSTAFKSLGLDHFLDHLNGHARRLIFGNMINAIGMGLTMTLFLVYLNTIRGFSGGFSGLVMSYMAVFAMVINPLIGILIDKYGGRIVLIFGLFIKAVGVFSLAFVQSKPQVIAVATILAIGDAANWPAQTVCLTRMVEEEARQKVFAFNFMALNLGIGIGGILSALIVTAGELSTYQRLYWMDSITYLIYAAFAISLPVWAGQRLNKEDKQSGSYREVFKNKELMKLSRA
;
A
#
# COMPACT_ATOMS: atom_id res chain seq x y z
N MET A 1 2.87 -14.20 -27.76
CA MET A 1 3.87 -14.60 -26.74
C MET A 1 3.36 -14.42 -25.30
N LEU A 2 2.82 -13.27 -24.88
CA LEU A 2 2.27 -13.08 -23.52
C LEU A 2 1.10 -14.05 -23.22
N SER A 3 0.17 -14.26 -24.16
CA SER A 3 -0.96 -15.18 -23.96
C SER A 3 -0.52 -16.65 -23.77
N THR A 4 0.56 -17.05 -24.42
CA THR A 4 1.10 -18.42 -24.31
C THR A 4 1.80 -18.64 -22.97
N ALA A 5 2.52 -17.62 -22.48
CA ALA A 5 3.14 -17.66 -21.14
C ALA A 5 2.08 -17.67 -20.03
N PHE A 6 0.97 -16.94 -20.17
CA PHE A 6 -0.15 -16.98 -19.24
C PHE A 6 -0.83 -18.36 -19.20
N LYS A 7 -0.98 -19.01 -20.36
CA LYS A 7 -1.49 -20.40 -20.48
C LYS A 7 -0.60 -21.41 -19.79
N SER A 8 0.71 -21.31 -19.98
CA SER A 8 1.67 -22.27 -19.38
C SER A 8 1.74 -22.18 -17.86
N LEU A 9 1.32 -21.05 -17.27
CA LEU A 9 1.29 -20.82 -15.82
C LEU A 9 -0.07 -21.15 -15.20
N GLY A 10 -1.05 -21.65 -15.98
CA GLY A 10 -2.41 -21.95 -15.49
C GLY A 10 -3.19 -20.70 -15.04
N LEU A 11 -2.75 -19.51 -15.47
CA LEU A 11 -3.35 -18.22 -15.09
C LEU A 11 -4.61 -17.89 -15.89
N ASP A 12 -4.86 -18.58 -17.02
CA ASP A 12 -6.04 -18.35 -17.86
C ASP A 12 -7.33 -18.65 -17.09
N HIS A 13 -7.43 -19.86 -16.54
CA HIS A 13 -8.58 -20.23 -15.70
C HIS A 13 -8.71 -19.39 -14.44
N PHE A 14 -7.61 -18.83 -13.94
CA PHE A 14 -7.59 -18.00 -12.76
C PHE A 14 -8.17 -16.59 -13.02
N LEU A 15 -7.81 -15.99 -14.16
CA LEU A 15 -8.33 -14.66 -14.55
C LEU A 15 -9.83 -14.69 -14.87
N ASP A 16 -10.37 -15.85 -15.30
CA ASP A 16 -11.79 -16.03 -15.56
C ASP A 16 -12.63 -16.05 -14.27
N HIS A 17 -12.05 -16.53 -13.16
CA HIS A 17 -12.68 -16.52 -11.84
C HIS A 17 -12.54 -15.19 -11.08
N LEU A 18 -11.69 -14.26 -11.57
CA LEU A 18 -11.56 -12.94 -11.00
C LEU A 18 -12.72 -12.05 -11.44
N ASN A 19 -13.56 -11.66 -10.50
CA ASN A 19 -14.55 -10.62 -10.71
C ASN A 19 -13.87 -9.37 -11.32
N GLY A 20 -14.49 -8.76 -12.33
CA GLY A 20 -13.96 -7.58 -13.02
C GLY A 20 -13.55 -6.43 -12.08
N HIS A 21 -14.20 -6.32 -10.92
CA HIS A 21 -13.86 -5.34 -9.89
C HIS A 21 -12.54 -5.67 -9.18
N ALA A 22 -12.31 -6.93 -8.81
CA ALA A 22 -11.04 -7.36 -8.22
C ALA A 22 -9.87 -7.17 -9.20
N ARG A 23 -10.06 -7.50 -10.49
CA ARG A 23 -9.07 -7.22 -11.54
C ARG A 23 -8.70 -5.75 -11.62
N ARG A 24 -9.68 -4.85 -11.60
CA ARG A 24 -9.45 -3.39 -11.63
C ARG A 24 -8.63 -2.94 -10.43
N LEU A 25 -8.95 -3.42 -9.23
CA LEU A 25 -8.24 -3.06 -8.02
C LEU A 25 -6.78 -3.54 -8.05
N ILE A 26 -6.54 -4.78 -8.46
CA ILE A 26 -5.19 -5.34 -8.59
C ILE A 26 -4.39 -4.61 -9.67
N PHE A 27 -5.01 -4.27 -10.80
CA PHE A 27 -4.36 -3.51 -11.86
C PHE A 27 -3.97 -2.09 -11.40
N GLY A 28 -4.87 -1.41 -10.67
CA GLY A 28 -4.56 -0.12 -10.03
C GLY A 28 -3.40 -0.23 -9.05
N ASN A 29 -3.39 -1.28 -8.22
CA ASN A 29 -2.30 -1.57 -7.29
C ASN A 29 -0.96 -1.84 -8.02
N MET A 30 -0.98 -2.55 -9.15
CA MET A 30 0.22 -2.82 -9.96
C MET A 30 0.80 -1.51 -10.54
N ILE A 31 -0.04 -0.61 -11.06
CA ILE A 31 0.40 0.72 -11.53
C ILE A 31 1.02 1.50 -10.38
N ASN A 32 0.36 1.50 -9.22
CA ASN A 32 0.89 2.15 -8.03
C ASN A 32 2.20 1.53 -7.55
N ALA A 33 2.35 0.21 -7.66
CA ALA A 33 3.60 -0.47 -7.33
C ALA A 33 4.79 -0.04 -8.22
N ILE A 34 4.53 0.30 -9.49
CA ILE A 34 5.57 0.88 -10.36
C ILE A 34 6.01 2.23 -9.80
N GLY A 35 5.08 3.11 -9.43
CA GLY A 35 5.40 4.38 -8.78
C GLY A 35 6.19 4.21 -7.50
N MET A 36 5.75 3.33 -6.63
CA MET A 36 6.47 2.98 -5.39
C MET A 36 7.89 2.47 -5.67
N GLY A 37 8.08 1.67 -6.72
CA GLY A 37 9.40 1.21 -7.16
C GLY A 37 10.32 2.34 -7.65
N LEU A 38 9.75 3.40 -8.26
CA LEU A 38 10.51 4.59 -8.66
C LEU A 38 11.18 5.30 -7.47
N THR A 39 10.54 5.31 -6.31
CA THR A 39 10.92 6.16 -5.18
C THR A 39 11.52 5.41 -4.00
N MET A 40 11.04 4.21 -3.70
CA MET A 40 11.40 3.44 -2.50
C MET A 40 12.90 3.14 -2.43
N THR A 41 13.49 2.69 -3.52
CA THR A 41 14.92 2.33 -3.60
C THR A 41 15.84 3.54 -3.43
N LEU A 42 15.35 4.71 -3.81
CA LEU A 42 16.11 5.96 -3.82
C LEU A 42 15.83 6.86 -2.61
N PHE A 43 14.92 6.48 -1.72
CA PHE A 43 14.50 7.32 -0.60
C PHE A 43 15.66 7.72 0.32
N LEU A 44 16.51 6.76 0.71
CA LEU A 44 17.68 7.04 1.54
C LEU A 44 18.73 7.87 0.80
N VAL A 45 18.95 7.57 -0.49
CA VAL A 45 19.87 8.34 -1.34
C VAL A 45 19.39 9.79 -1.47
N TYR A 46 18.09 9.98 -1.65
CA TYR A 46 17.48 11.30 -1.71
C TYR A 46 17.71 12.10 -0.43
N LEU A 47 17.40 11.53 0.73
CA LEU A 47 17.58 12.23 2.01
C LEU A 47 19.06 12.52 2.31
N ASN A 48 19.96 11.57 2.05
CA ASN A 48 21.37 11.70 2.41
C ASN A 48 22.15 12.51 1.38
N THR A 49 22.11 12.10 0.11
CA THR A 49 22.98 12.65 -0.93
C THR A 49 22.41 13.92 -1.51
N ILE A 50 21.09 13.99 -1.73
CA ILE A 50 20.46 15.13 -2.40
C ILE A 50 20.07 16.22 -1.40
N ARG A 51 19.52 15.84 -0.25
CA ARG A 51 19.07 16.80 0.79
C ARG A 51 20.12 17.05 1.88
N GLY A 52 21.22 16.30 1.89
CA GLY A 52 22.34 16.49 2.82
C GLY A 52 22.04 16.12 4.26
N PHE A 53 21.00 15.34 4.54
CA PHE A 53 20.73 14.86 5.89
C PHE A 53 21.67 13.71 6.25
N SER A 54 22.05 13.61 7.54
CA SER A 54 22.91 12.52 8.01
C SER A 54 22.25 11.16 7.86
N GLY A 55 23.04 10.10 7.62
CA GLY A 55 22.54 8.73 7.53
C GLY A 55 21.79 8.28 8.80
N GLY A 56 22.26 8.71 9.98
CA GLY A 56 21.56 8.45 11.25
C GLY A 56 20.17 9.08 11.28
N PHE A 57 20.00 10.31 10.80
CA PHE A 57 18.68 10.95 10.73
C PHE A 57 17.77 10.22 9.75
N SER A 58 18.27 9.85 8.58
CA SER A 58 17.46 9.12 7.58
C SER A 58 17.02 7.74 8.06
N GLY A 59 17.88 7.03 8.80
CA GLY A 59 17.53 5.78 9.47
C GLY A 59 16.46 5.98 10.56
N LEU A 60 16.58 7.06 11.36
CA LEU A 60 15.56 7.42 12.35
C LEU A 60 14.20 7.74 11.70
N VAL A 61 14.16 8.40 10.54
CA VAL A 61 12.92 8.66 9.80
C VAL A 61 12.24 7.34 9.39
N MET A 62 13.00 6.37 8.88
CA MET A 62 12.42 5.06 8.53
C MET A 62 11.88 4.32 9.74
N SER A 63 12.64 4.30 10.84
CA SER A 63 12.20 3.69 12.10
C SER A 63 10.97 4.38 12.66
N TYR A 64 10.94 5.73 12.61
CA TYR A 64 9.78 6.52 13.01
C TYR A 64 8.54 6.15 12.21
N MET A 65 8.64 6.05 10.87
CA MET A 65 7.51 5.66 10.03
C MET A 65 6.97 4.28 10.39
N ALA A 66 7.86 3.31 10.64
CA ALA A 66 7.46 1.95 11.00
C ALA A 66 6.75 1.90 12.37
N VAL A 67 7.31 2.56 13.39
CA VAL A 67 6.72 2.62 14.74
C VAL A 67 5.38 3.38 14.70
N PHE A 68 5.33 4.51 13.98
CA PHE A 68 4.12 5.31 13.86
C PHE A 68 3.01 4.52 13.15
N ALA A 69 3.33 3.80 12.07
CA ALA A 69 2.37 2.93 11.39
C ALA A 69 1.85 1.83 12.33
N MET A 70 2.71 1.22 13.14
CA MET A 70 2.31 0.21 14.13
C MET A 70 1.33 0.77 15.17
N VAL A 71 1.56 1.98 15.65
CA VAL A 71 0.69 2.64 16.64
C VAL A 71 -0.65 3.04 16.04
N ILE A 72 -0.68 3.49 14.76
CA ILE A 72 -1.91 3.96 14.13
C ILE A 72 -2.76 2.83 13.52
N ASN A 73 -2.17 1.66 13.23
CA ASN A 73 -2.87 0.53 12.62
C ASN A 73 -4.18 0.14 13.34
N PRO A 74 -4.27 0.07 14.69
CA PRO A 74 -5.53 -0.21 15.38
C PRO A 74 -6.61 0.83 15.10
N LEU A 75 -6.24 2.11 14.99
CA LEU A 75 -7.17 3.19 14.66
C LEU A 75 -7.68 3.06 13.22
N ILE A 76 -6.81 2.68 12.29
CA ILE A 76 -7.19 2.39 10.90
C ILE A 76 -8.18 1.22 10.86
N GLY A 77 -7.98 0.17 11.66
CA GLY A 77 -8.93 -0.93 11.80
C GLY A 77 -10.33 -0.44 12.22
N ILE A 78 -10.40 0.45 13.22
CA ILE A 78 -11.67 1.07 13.67
C ILE A 78 -12.30 1.90 12.53
N LEU A 79 -11.51 2.65 11.76
CA LEU A 79 -12.02 3.43 10.63
C LEU A 79 -12.55 2.52 9.52
N ILE A 80 -11.87 1.42 9.21
CA ILE A 80 -12.34 0.40 8.25
C ILE A 80 -13.66 -0.21 8.73
N ASP A 81 -13.75 -0.53 10.01
CA ASP A 81 -14.98 -1.04 10.61
C ASP A 81 -16.14 -0.02 10.59
N LYS A 82 -15.84 1.25 10.71
CA LYS A 82 -16.84 2.33 10.75
C LYS A 82 -17.29 2.77 9.37
N TYR A 83 -16.37 2.95 8.44
CA TYR A 83 -16.63 3.58 7.14
C TYR A 83 -16.54 2.59 5.96
N GLY A 84 -15.98 1.40 6.19
CA GLY A 84 -15.73 0.40 5.17
C GLY A 84 -14.37 0.54 4.49
N GLY A 85 -13.82 -0.59 4.01
CA GLY A 85 -12.49 -0.65 3.42
C GLY A 85 -12.31 0.26 2.20
N ARG A 86 -13.33 0.37 1.32
CA ARG A 86 -13.24 1.20 0.11
C ARG A 86 -13.00 2.68 0.42
N ILE A 87 -13.73 3.24 1.38
CA ILE A 87 -13.61 4.66 1.75
C ILE A 87 -12.22 4.90 2.37
N VAL A 88 -11.81 4.05 3.32
CA VAL A 88 -10.51 4.17 3.97
C VAL A 88 -9.37 4.02 2.98
N LEU A 89 -9.47 3.10 2.00
CA LEU A 89 -8.50 2.94 0.93
C LEU A 89 -8.37 4.22 0.10
N ILE A 90 -9.48 4.80 -0.36
CA ILE A 90 -9.49 6.02 -1.16
C ILE A 90 -8.80 7.16 -0.40
N PHE A 91 -9.20 7.42 0.85
CA PHE A 91 -8.58 8.47 1.67
C PHE A 91 -7.10 8.19 1.95
N GLY A 92 -6.72 6.94 2.25
CA GLY A 92 -5.33 6.54 2.44
C GLY A 92 -4.47 6.83 1.21
N LEU A 93 -4.98 6.51 0.01
CA LEU A 93 -4.29 6.77 -1.25
C LEU A 93 -4.13 8.27 -1.54
N PHE A 94 -5.14 9.10 -1.26
CA PHE A 94 -5.03 10.54 -1.36
C PHE A 94 -4.00 11.12 -0.38
N ILE A 95 -4.03 10.69 0.88
CA ILE A 95 -3.04 11.10 1.90
C ILE A 95 -1.63 10.72 1.43
N LYS A 96 -1.47 9.50 0.90
CA LYS A 96 -0.20 9.03 0.38
C LYS A 96 0.27 9.85 -0.82
N ALA A 97 -0.62 10.17 -1.78
CA ALA A 97 -0.30 11.02 -2.92
C ALA A 97 0.22 12.39 -2.47
N VAL A 98 -0.45 13.03 -1.52
CA VAL A 98 -0.02 14.32 -0.94
C VAL A 98 1.34 14.18 -0.24
N GLY A 99 1.54 13.14 0.54
CA GLY A 99 2.81 12.88 1.23
C GLY A 99 3.97 12.70 0.26
N VAL A 100 3.80 11.86 -0.76
CA VAL A 100 4.82 11.60 -1.78
C VAL A 100 5.11 12.86 -2.60
N PHE A 101 4.08 13.61 -3.00
CA PHE A 101 4.26 14.88 -3.68
C PHE A 101 5.04 15.89 -2.83
N SER A 102 4.69 16.01 -1.55
CA SER A 102 5.35 16.92 -0.61
C SER A 102 6.80 16.56 -0.34
N LEU A 103 7.16 15.28 -0.46
CA LEU A 103 8.54 14.81 -0.26
C LEU A 103 9.52 15.47 -1.24
N ALA A 104 9.06 15.81 -2.46
CA ALA A 104 9.85 16.52 -3.46
C ALA A 104 10.36 17.90 -2.99
N PHE A 105 9.71 18.51 -1.99
CA PHE A 105 9.97 19.88 -1.54
C PHE A 105 10.62 20.00 -0.17
N VAL A 106 10.86 18.89 0.54
CA VAL A 106 11.42 18.92 1.90
C VAL A 106 12.84 19.52 1.88
N GLN A 107 13.10 20.45 2.82
CA GLN A 107 14.39 21.15 2.95
C GLN A 107 14.91 21.12 4.39
N SER A 108 14.08 20.77 5.36
CA SER A 108 14.43 20.76 6.78
C SER A 108 13.98 19.48 7.48
N LYS A 109 14.65 19.13 8.59
CA LYS A 109 14.31 17.95 9.39
C LYS A 109 12.85 17.94 9.86
N PRO A 110 12.26 19.06 10.36
CA PRO A 110 10.86 19.09 10.74
C PRO A 110 9.91 18.79 9.55
N GLN A 111 10.22 19.32 8.36
CA GLN A 111 9.44 19.02 7.15
C GLN A 111 9.50 17.54 6.79
N VAL A 112 10.69 16.92 6.88
CA VAL A 112 10.83 15.47 6.63
C VAL A 112 9.97 14.68 7.61
N ILE A 113 9.98 14.99 8.90
CA ILE A 113 9.16 14.29 9.91
C ILE A 113 7.67 14.50 9.65
N ALA A 114 7.23 15.72 9.32
CA ALA A 114 5.84 16.00 9.00
C ALA A 114 5.37 15.18 7.77
N VAL A 115 6.16 15.16 6.70
CA VAL A 115 5.86 14.37 5.50
C VAL A 115 5.91 12.86 5.81
N ALA A 116 6.89 12.40 6.58
CA ALA A 116 6.99 11.01 7.02
C ALA A 116 5.74 10.56 7.81
N THR A 117 5.17 11.45 8.64
CA THR A 117 3.90 11.20 9.34
C THR A 117 2.75 11.00 8.36
N ILE A 118 2.62 11.88 7.37
CA ILE A 118 1.60 11.77 6.32
C ILE A 118 1.75 10.46 5.54
N LEU A 119 2.98 10.11 5.17
CA LEU A 119 3.28 8.86 4.47
C LEU A 119 2.91 7.63 5.31
N ALA A 120 3.26 7.62 6.60
CA ALA A 120 2.96 6.52 7.51
C ALA A 120 1.45 6.32 7.72
N ILE A 121 0.66 7.41 7.79
CA ILE A 121 -0.81 7.34 7.86
C ILE A 121 -1.36 6.68 6.59
N GLY A 122 -0.90 7.12 5.43
CA GLY A 122 -1.33 6.56 4.15
C GLY A 122 -0.97 5.07 4.00
N ASP A 123 0.25 4.69 4.40
CA ASP A 123 0.71 3.29 4.37
C ASP A 123 -0.12 2.40 5.31
N ALA A 124 -0.37 2.85 6.53
CA ALA A 124 -1.18 2.13 7.51
C ALA A 124 -2.62 1.88 7.01
N ALA A 125 -3.18 2.81 6.22
CA ALA A 125 -4.52 2.67 5.65
C ALA A 125 -4.58 1.75 4.42
N ASN A 126 -3.54 1.77 3.57
CA ASN A 126 -3.58 1.17 2.24
C ASN A 126 -3.76 -0.35 2.30
N TRP A 127 -2.84 -1.07 2.93
CA TRP A 127 -2.82 -2.53 2.91
C TRP A 127 -4.05 -3.19 3.57
N PRO A 128 -4.46 -2.81 4.80
CA PRO A 128 -5.64 -3.42 5.43
C PRO A 128 -6.93 -3.12 4.66
N ALA A 129 -7.09 -1.87 4.17
CA ALA A 129 -8.29 -1.48 3.46
C ALA A 129 -8.41 -2.18 2.09
N GLN A 130 -7.30 -2.33 1.35
CA GLN A 130 -7.24 -3.11 0.11
C GLN A 130 -7.59 -4.57 0.36
N THR A 131 -7.05 -5.17 1.43
CA THR A 131 -7.32 -6.56 1.83
C THR A 131 -8.80 -6.78 2.06
N VAL A 132 -9.47 -5.87 2.79
CA VAL A 132 -10.92 -5.94 3.01
C VAL A 132 -11.67 -5.85 1.68
N CYS A 133 -11.31 -4.95 0.78
CA CYS A 133 -11.95 -4.83 -0.53
C CYS A 133 -11.79 -6.12 -1.36
N LEU A 134 -10.57 -6.67 -1.44
CA LEU A 134 -10.33 -7.92 -2.19
C LEU A 134 -11.09 -9.10 -1.59
N THR A 135 -11.07 -9.25 -0.25
CA THR A 135 -11.78 -10.33 0.44
C THR A 135 -13.29 -10.32 0.16
N ARG A 136 -13.87 -9.12 -0.05
CA ARG A 136 -15.31 -8.96 -0.33
C ARG A 136 -15.67 -9.25 -1.77
N MET A 137 -14.74 -9.02 -2.69
CA MET A 137 -14.98 -9.19 -4.13
C MET A 137 -14.66 -10.60 -4.63
N VAL A 138 -14.08 -11.45 -3.78
CA VAL A 138 -13.56 -12.77 -4.18
C VAL A 138 -14.16 -13.87 -3.29
N GLU A 139 -14.57 -14.97 -3.92
CA GLU A 139 -15.03 -16.17 -3.25
C GLU A 139 -13.94 -16.76 -2.34
N GLU A 140 -14.33 -17.44 -1.27
CA GLU A 140 -13.42 -17.90 -0.22
C GLU A 140 -12.35 -18.84 -0.78
N GLU A 141 -12.74 -19.75 -1.66
CA GLU A 141 -11.87 -20.75 -2.28
C GLU A 141 -10.80 -20.10 -3.19
N ALA A 142 -11.10 -18.94 -3.76
CA ALA A 142 -10.18 -18.22 -4.66
C ALA A 142 -9.29 -17.21 -3.93
N ARG A 143 -9.57 -16.86 -2.67
CA ARG A 143 -8.87 -15.80 -1.92
C ARG A 143 -7.35 -15.98 -1.91
N GLN A 144 -6.88 -17.19 -1.58
CA GLN A 144 -5.44 -17.45 -1.51
C GLN A 144 -4.74 -17.16 -2.83
N LYS A 145 -5.33 -17.61 -3.96
CA LYS A 145 -4.77 -17.40 -5.29
C LYS A 145 -4.77 -15.90 -5.66
N VAL A 146 -5.85 -15.19 -5.33
CA VAL A 146 -5.99 -13.76 -5.61
C VAL A 146 -4.97 -12.94 -4.82
N PHE A 147 -4.77 -13.23 -3.54
CA PHE A 147 -3.74 -12.57 -2.75
C PHE A 147 -2.33 -12.87 -3.24
N ALA A 148 -2.05 -14.11 -3.63
CA ALA A 148 -0.77 -14.47 -4.24
C ALA A 148 -0.52 -13.70 -5.55
N PHE A 149 -1.54 -13.59 -6.40
CA PHE A 149 -1.46 -12.83 -7.64
C PHE A 149 -1.27 -11.32 -7.39
N ASN A 150 -2.02 -10.76 -6.43
CA ASN A 150 -1.86 -9.36 -6.02
C ASN A 150 -0.45 -9.07 -5.50
N PHE A 151 0.11 -9.98 -4.70
CA PHE A 151 1.49 -9.88 -4.19
C PHE A 151 2.53 -10.00 -5.31
N MET A 152 2.32 -10.91 -6.26
CA MET A 152 3.16 -11.03 -7.46
C MET A 152 3.12 -9.75 -8.30
N ALA A 153 1.92 -9.20 -8.56
CA ALA A 153 1.74 -7.96 -9.31
C ALA A 153 2.42 -6.76 -8.62
N LEU A 154 2.33 -6.69 -7.28
CA LEU A 154 3.02 -5.69 -6.47
C LEU A 154 4.54 -5.76 -6.66
N ASN A 155 5.13 -6.95 -6.49
CA ASN A 155 6.58 -7.12 -6.61
C ASN A 155 7.09 -6.88 -8.03
N LEU A 156 6.34 -7.33 -9.04
CA LEU A 156 6.65 -7.06 -10.44
C LEU A 156 6.62 -5.55 -10.73
N GLY A 157 5.60 -4.84 -10.23
CA GLY A 157 5.50 -3.39 -10.35
C GLY A 157 6.68 -2.67 -9.70
N ILE A 158 7.04 -3.04 -8.46
CA ILE A 158 8.20 -2.48 -7.76
C ILE A 158 9.50 -2.72 -8.55
N GLY A 159 9.69 -3.94 -9.08
CA GLY A 159 10.87 -4.27 -9.89
C GLY A 159 10.96 -3.44 -11.16
N ILE A 160 9.85 -3.29 -11.90
CA ILE A 160 9.77 -2.43 -13.09
C ILE A 160 10.07 -0.98 -12.71
N GLY A 161 9.45 -0.47 -11.65
CA GLY A 161 9.68 0.90 -11.16
C GLY A 161 11.13 1.14 -10.77
N GLY A 162 11.77 0.17 -10.10
CA GLY A 162 13.20 0.24 -9.76
C GLY A 162 14.10 0.35 -10.99
N ILE A 163 13.83 -0.43 -12.04
CA ILE A 163 14.56 -0.33 -13.31
C ILE A 163 14.33 1.05 -13.96
N LEU A 164 13.08 1.50 -14.04
CA LEU A 164 12.75 2.80 -14.61
C LEU A 164 13.40 3.96 -13.82
N SER A 165 13.48 3.85 -12.48
CA SER A 165 14.13 4.88 -11.68
C SER A 165 15.63 5.02 -12.02
N ALA A 166 16.31 3.89 -12.27
CA ALA A 166 17.72 3.89 -12.66
C ALA A 166 17.96 4.54 -14.03
N LEU A 167 16.97 4.50 -14.93
CA LEU A 167 17.04 5.13 -16.25
C LEU A 167 16.71 6.63 -16.23
N ILE A 168 15.93 7.09 -15.23
CA ILE A 168 15.45 8.48 -15.15
C ILE A 168 16.38 9.33 -14.27
N VAL A 169 16.98 8.74 -13.23
CA VAL A 169 17.78 9.47 -12.25
C VAL A 169 19.15 9.82 -12.80
N THR A 170 19.48 11.11 -12.71
CA THR A 170 20.84 11.60 -12.84
C THR A 170 21.42 11.83 -11.44
N ALA A 171 22.53 11.17 -11.13
CA ALA A 171 23.14 11.25 -9.81
C ALA A 171 23.49 12.70 -9.43
N GLY A 172 23.07 13.13 -8.26
CA GLY A 172 23.31 14.49 -7.75
C GLY A 172 22.33 15.56 -8.26
N GLU A 173 21.44 15.26 -9.21
CA GLU A 173 20.51 16.25 -9.78
C GLU A 173 19.14 16.16 -9.09
N LEU A 174 18.83 17.16 -8.24
CA LEU A 174 17.59 17.26 -7.48
C LEU A 174 16.33 17.13 -8.36
N SER A 175 16.32 17.75 -9.53
CA SER A 175 15.15 17.81 -10.42
C SER A 175 14.70 16.41 -10.87
N THR A 176 15.63 15.46 -11.03
CA THR A 176 15.31 14.10 -11.45
C THR A 176 14.60 13.33 -10.34
N TYR A 177 15.03 13.51 -9.09
CA TYR A 177 14.34 12.91 -7.92
C TYR A 177 12.96 13.52 -7.70
N GLN A 178 12.80 14.83 -7.86
CA GLN A 178 11.49 15.49 -7.76
C GLN A 178 10.52 14.94 -8.79
N ARG A 179 10.97 14.74 -10.04
CA ARG A 179 10.16 14.10 -11.10
C ARG A 179 9.67 12.71 -10.70
N LEU A 180 10.53 11.88 -10.08
CA LEU A 180 10.14 10.56 -9.62
C LEU A 180 9.05 10.62 -8.55
N TYR A 181 9.16 11.52 -7.57
CA TYR A 181 8.13 11.70 -6.54
C TYR A 181 6.80 12.21 -7.12
N TRP A 182 6.85 13.08 -8.14
CA TRP A 182 5.61 13.50 -8.82
C TRP A 182 4.98 12.36 -9.62
N MET A 183 5.77 11.58 -10.33
CA MET A 183 5.27 10.40 -11.04
C MET A 183 4.64 9.40 -10.09
N ASP A 184 5.29 9.10 -8.97
CA ASP A 184 4.77 8.20 -7.94
C ASP A 184 3.48 8.75 -7.32
N SER A 185 3.43 10.04 -6.99
CA SER A 185 2.19 10.69 -6.51
C SER A 185 1.02 10.51 -7.49
N ILE A 186 1.26 10.64 -8.79
CA ILE A 186 0.24 10.43 -9.83
C ILE A 186 -0.23 8.97 -9.82
N THR A 187 0.66 8.00 -9.61
CA THR A 187 0.24 6.58 -9.56
C THR A 187 -0.69 6.29 -8.39
N TYR A 188 -0.51 6.96 -7.24
CA TYR A 188 -1.46 6.88 -6.11
C TYR A 188 -2.83 7.46 -6.49
N LEU A 189 -2.88 8.58 -7.23
CA LEU A 189 -4.15 9.16 -7.71
C LEU A 189 -4.83 8.24 -8.73
N ILE A 190 -4.07 7.62 -9.63
CA ILE A 190 -4.61 6.62 -10.57
C ILE A 190 -5.19 5.44 -9.80
N TYR A 191 -4.49 4.94 -8.79
CA TYR A 191 -4.99 3.85 -7.97
C TYR A 191 -6.25 4.26 -7.18
N ALA A 192 -6.30 5.49 -6.66
CA ALA A 192 -7.49 6.03 -6.02
C ALA A 192 -8.69 6.09 -7.01
N ALA A 193 -8.47 6.46 -8.28
CA ALA A 193 -9.50 6.44 -9.30
C ALA A 193 -10.06 5.01 -9.54
N PHE A 194 -9.19 4.00 -9.58
CA PHE A 194 -9.64 2.60 -9.62
C PHE A 194 -10.45 2.22 -8.36
N ALA A 195 -10.01 2.63 -7.16
CA ALA A 195 -10.75 2.37 -5.92
C ALA A 195 -12.11 3.08 -5.89
N ILE A 196 -12.20 4.30 -6.44
CA ILE A 196 -13.46 5.04 -6.59
C ILE A 196 -14.42 4.33 -7.57
N SER A 197 -13.90 3.69 -8.62
CA SER A 197 -14.72 2.96 -9.60
C SER A 197 -15.30 1.65 -9.07
N LEU A 198 -14.89 1.20 -7.88
CA LEU A 198 -15.46 0.00 -7.25
C LEU A 198 -16.89 0.26 -6.77
N PRO A 199 -17.77 -0.76 -6.80
CA PRO A 199 -19.10 -0.64 -6.22
C PRO A 199 -19.03 -0.44 -4.71
N VAL A 200 -20.05 0.21 -4.14
CA VAL A 200 -20.09 0.53 -2.71
C VAL A 200 -20.00 -0.73 -1.84
N TRP A 201 -20.62 -1.82 -2.27
CA TRP A 201 -20.61 -3.09 -1.53
C TRP A 201 -19.21 -3.71 -1.39
N ALA A 202 -18.27 -3.41 -2.31
CA ALA A 202 -16.89 -3.95 -2.27
C ALA A 202 -16.10 -3.54 -1.02
N GLY A 203 -16.54 -2.49 -0.32
CA GLY A 203 -15.90 -2.05 0.91
C GLY A 203 -16.84 -2.04 2.12
N GLN A 204 -18.07 -2.54 1.98
CA GLN A 204 -19.06 -2.52 3.07
C GLN A 204 -18.61 -3.40 4.24
N ARG A 205 -19.10 -3.03 5.43
CA ARG A 205 -18.98 -3.81 6.67
C ARG A 205 -19.46 -5.25 6.48
N LEU A 206 -18.84 -6.18 7.19
CA LEU A 206 -19.48 -7.45 7.54
C LEU A 206 -20.74 -7.13 8.33
N ASN A 207 -21.90 -7.69 7.92
CA ASN A 207 -23.12 -7.57 8.70
C ASN A 207 -22.85 -7.98 10.14
N LYS A 208 -23.55 -7.35 11.10
CA LYS A 208 -23.38 -7.65 12.54
C LYS A 208 -23.61 -9.14 12.88
N GLU A 209 -24.33 -9.87 12.02
CA GLU A 209 -24.62 -11.30 12.16
C GLU A 209 -23.37 -12.20 11.89
N ASP A 210 -22.41 -11.76 11.06
CA ASP A 210 -21.13 -12.42 10.86
C ASP A 210 -20.07 -12.03 11.94
N LYS A 211 -20.41 -11.12 12.83
CA LYS A 211 -19.60 -10.81 14.00
C LYS A 211 -19.82 -11.88 15.07
N GLN A 212 -19.11 -12.98 14.98
CA GLN A 212 -18.58 -13.57 16.21
C GLN A 212 -17.70 -12.48 16.83
N SER A 213 -18.24 -11.83 17.84
CA SER A 213 -17.70 -10.64 18.50
C SER A 213 -16.36 -10.98 19.16
N GLY A 214 -15.28 -10.97 18.42
CA GLY A 214 -13.95 -10.95 18.97
C GLY A 214 -13.66 -9.57 19.55
N SER A 215 -14.21 -9.27 20.72
CA SER A 215 -13.74 -8.11 21.49
C SER A 215 -12.28 -8.35 21.83
N TYR A 216 -11.41 -7.35 21.60
CA TYR A 216 -10.00 -7.40 22.05
C TYR A 216 -9.89 -7.85 23.51
N ARG A 217 -10.89 -7.52 24.33
CA ARG A 217 -10.99 -7.95 25.72
C ARG A 217 -11.19 -9.48 25.89
N GLU A 218 -11.84 -10.15 24.92
CA GLU A 218 -12.01 -11.61 24.90
C GLU A 218 -10.76 -12.32 24.41
N VAL A 219 -10.04 -11.74 23.45
CA VAL A 219 -8.74 -12.25 22.98
C VAL A 219 -7.73 -12.27 24.13
N PHE A 220 -7.65 -11.19 24.92
CA PHE A 220 -6.77 -11.12 26.11
C PHE A 220 -7.24 -12.01 27.27
N LYS A 221 -8.51 -12.40 27.34
CA LYS A 221 -9.05 -13.34 28.35
C LYS A 221 -8.84 -14.81 27.94
N ASN A 222 -8.63 -15.10 26.68
CA ASN A 222 -8.45 -16.47 26.20
C ASN A 222 -7.03 -16.95 26.49
N LYS A 223 -6.89 -17.69 27.61
CA LYS A 223 -5.61 -18.22 28.09
C LYS A 223 -4.92 -19.17 27.09
N GLU A 224 -5.66 -19.84 26.22
CA GLU A 224 -5.12 -20.73 25.19
C GLU A 224 -4.43 -19.95 24.08
N LEU A 225 -5.00 -18.84 23.63
CA LEU A 225 -4.37 -17.94 22.65
C LEU A 225 -3.10 -17.29 23.20
N MET A 226 -3.09 -16.95 24.49
CA MET A 226 -1.92 -16.39 25.17
C MET A 226 -0.79 -17.41 25.37
N LYS A 227 -1.08 -18.72 25.41
CA LYS A 227 -0.06 -19.76 25.44
C LYS A 227 0.61 -19.94 24.05
N LEU A 228 -0.17 -19.88 22.97
CA LEU A 228 0.35 -19.98 21.59
C LEU A 228 1.27 -18.82 21.19
N SER A 229 1.11 -17.64 21.80
CA SER A 229 1.98 -16.47 21.54
C SER A 229 3.31 -16.52 22.30
N ARG A 230 3.52 -17.52 23.19
CA ARG A 230 4.76 -17.71 23.97
C ARG A 230 5.59 -18.92 23.55
N ALA A 231 5.11 -19.69 22.57
CA ALA A 231 5.83 -20.79 21.93
C ALA A 231 6.42 -20.33 20.59
#